data_d228ed76221473001c9c1e59ab21cdb1
#
_entry.id   d228ed76221473001c9c1e59ab21cdb1
#
_cell.length_a   1.000
_cell.length_b   1.000
_cell.length_c   1.000
_cell.angle_alpha   90.00
_cell.angle_beta   90.00
_cell.angle_gamma   90.00
#
_symmetry.space_group_name_H-M   'P 1'
#
loop_
_entity.id
_entity.type
_entity.pdbx_description
1 polymer ?
#
loop_
_entity_poly.entity_id
_entity_poly.type
_entity_poly.pdbx_seq_one_letter_code
_entity_poly.pdbx_strand_id
1 'polypeptide(L)'
;MMRPAIAAVNKGRKIRGKMETFLFPQKSKLYCPCCGAKSKTFVAGSYADYPERFNPVRYENTKQDVLCPVCRSLPRHRILASWCDNHKELFQKAEDILYFASEYSMTLWLRRNGVSYKTADLYKEADLKMDIQNTELPDESYDVIICNHVLEHVDDFKLALREMYRILRSSGSFICSFPMDSQIDLIDEDPNIQTAEERFLRFGQNDHKRVFGMKAEQLLSDAGFTVEIINGADYPEEILPVVGPADYDMNILFRCMK
;
A
#
# COMPACT_ATOMS: atom_id res chain seq x y z
N MET A 1 16.94 -6.45 -13.23
CA MET A 1 16.90 -7.91 -13.54
C MET A 1 17.08 -8.70 -12.25
N MET A 2 16.04 -9.40 -11.79
CA MET A 2 16.17 -10.30 -10.63
C MET A 2 17.11 -11.45 -10.97
N ARG A 3 18.08 -11.71 -10.12
CA ARG A 3 19.01 -12.85 -10.28
C ARG A 3 18.20 -14.15 -10.18
N PRO A 4 18.42 -15.14 -11.05
CA PRO A 4 17.61 -16.38 -11.11
C PRO A 4 17.57 -17.18 -9.78
N ALA A 5 18.63 -17.12 -8.98
CA ALA A 5 18.72 -17.83 -7.70
C ALA A 5 17.70 -17.36 -6.65
N ILE A 6 17.38 -16.05 -6.60
CA ILE A 6 16.41 -15.49 -5.63
C ILE A 6 14.98 -15.92 -5.97
N ALA A 7 14.65 -15.97 -7.25
CA ALA A 7 13.33 -16.42 -7.70
C ALA A 7 13.07 -17.90 -7.36
N ALA A 8 14.10 -18.76 -7.44
CA ALA A 8 14.00 -20.18 -7.11
C ALA A 8 13.76 -20.43 -5.61
N VAL A 9 14.49 -19.71 -4.74
CA VAL A 9 14.32 -19.80 -3.28
C VAL A 9 12.92 -19.37 -2.85
N ASN A 10 12.44 -18.25 -3.40
CA ASN A 10 11.10 -17.76 -3.09
C ASN A 10 9.98 -18.70 -3.58
N LYS A 11 10.18 -19.37 -4.72
CA LYS A 11 9.21 -20.34 -5.24
C LYS A 11 9.12 -21.58 -4.34
N GLY A 12 10.25 -22.07 -3.83
CA GLY A 12 10.27 -23.19 -2.89
C GLY A 12 9.58 -22.87 -1.55
N ARG A 13 9.85 -21.68 -0.97
CA ARG A 13 9.20 -21.22 0.26
C ARG A 13 7.70 -21.01 0.10
N LYS A 14 7.26 -20.48 -1.05
CA LYS A 14 5.84 -20.35 -1.36
C LYS A 14 5.10 -21.69 -1.39
N ILE A 15 5.71 -22.70 -2.00
CA ILE A 15 5.13 -24.06 -2.06
C ILE A 15 5.05 -24.66 -0.66
N ARG A 16 6.14 -24.52 0.14
CA ARG A 16 6.16 -25.00 1.52
C ARG A 16 5.09 -24.37 2.39
N GLY A 17 4.95 -23.03 2.35
CA GLY A 17 3.92 -22.32 3.10
C GLY A 17 2.49 -22.80 2.73
N LYS A 18 2.22 -23.05 1.44
CA LYS A 18 0.95 -23.61 0.99
C LYS A 18 0.71 -25.02 1.54
N MET A 19 1.73 -25.87 1.53
CA MET A 19 1.63 -27.22 2.08
C MET A 19 1.37 -27.20 3.58
N GLU A 20 2.08 -26.36 4.33
CA GLU A 20 1.90 -26.23 5.77
C GLU A 20 0.48 -25.75 6.11
N THR A 21 -0.04 -24.78 5.37
CA THR A 21 -1.41 -24.27 5.56
C THR A 21 -2.45 -25.37 5.32
N PHE A 22 -2.23 -26.21 4.30
CA PHE A 22 -3.16 -27.30 3.96
C PHE A 22 -3.11 -28.45 4.98
N LEU A 23 -1.89 -28.86 5.40
CA LEU A 23 -1.71 -30.06 6.26
C LEU A 23 -1.96 -29.78 7.75
N PHE A 24 -1.77 -28.53 8.20
CA PHE A 24 -1.80 -28.19 9.63
C PHE A 24 -2.58 -26.89 9.92
N PRO A 25 -3.81 -26.72 9.47
CA PRO A 25 -4.56 -25.47 9.59
C PRO A 25 -4.78 -25.05 11.05
N GLN A 26 -4.93 -26.01 11.97
CA GLN A 26 -5.15 -25.72 13.40
C GLN A 26 -3.89 -25.24 14.15
N LYS A 27 -2.70 -25.40 13.57
CA LYS A 27 -1.44 -24.95 14.13
C LYS A 27 -0.94 -23.63 13.54
N SER A 28 -1.73 -23.04 12.66
CA SER A 28 -1.38 -21.78 11.99
C SER A 28 -1.52 -20.62 12.96
N LYS A 29 -0.49 -19.80 13.11
CA LYS A 29 -0.49 -18.60 13.94
C LYS A 29 -0.74 -17.34 13.14
N LEU A 30 -0.40 -17.36 11.85
CA LEU A 30 -0.49 -16.20 10.97
C LEU A 30 -1.69 -16.33 10.03
N TYR A 31 -2.34 -15.21 9.80
CA TYR A 31 -3.49 -15.09 8.90
C TYR A 31 -3.26 -13.97 7.88
N CYS A 32 -3.64 -14.21 6.64
CA CYS A 32 -3.63 -13.21 5.59
C CYS A 32 -5.04 -12.79 5.19
N PRO A 33 -5.53 -11.62 5.61
CA PRO A 33 -6.87 -11.15 5.26
C PRO A 33 -7.04 -10.94 3.75
N CYS A 34 -5.98 -10.62 3.01
CA CYS A 34 -6.06 -10.44 1.54
C CYS A 34 -6.54 -11.72 0.83
N CYS A 35 -5.94 -12.88 1.14
CA CYS A 35 -6.24 -14.14 0.45
C CYS A 35 -6.92 -15.20 1.33
N GLY A 36 -7.12 -14.93 2.64
CA GLY A 36 -7.70 -15.87 3.61
C GLY A 36 -6.79 -17.02 4.01
N ALA A 37 -5.53 -17.03 3.60
CA ALA A 37 -4.61 -18.10 3.94
C ALA A 37 -4.17 -18.03 5.40
N LYS A 38 -4.06 -19.21 6.03
CA LYS A 38 -3.42 -19.39 7.33
C LYS A 38 -2.08 -20.06 7.13
N SER A 39 -1.05 -19.66 7.88
CA SER A 39 0.31 -20.19 7.78
C SER A 39 1.02 -20.17 9.13
N LYS A 40 2.02 -21.04 9.30
CA LYS A 40 2.91 -21.00 10.47
C LYS A 40 3.92 -19.88 10.36
N THR A 41 4.38 -19.58 9.15
CA THR A 41 5.36 -18.56 8.86
C THR A 41 4.99 -17.83 7.58
N PHE A 42 5.39 -16.59 7.46
CA PHE A 42 5.46 -15.91 6.18
C PHE A 42 6.86 -16.11 5.58
N VAL A 43 7.12 -15.59 4.40
CA VAL A 43 8.38 -15.79 3.70
C VAL A 43 9.13 -14.46 3.55
N ALA A 44 10.45 -14.52 3.46
CA ALA A 44 11.27 -13.34 3.34
C ALA A 44 10.87 -12.50 2.12
N GLY A 45 10.78 -11.20 2.33
CA GLY A 45 10.78 -10.21 1.28
C GLY A 45 12.18 -10.08 0.70
N SER A 46 12.29 -9.94 -0.61
CA SER A 46 13.53 -9.58 -1.28
C SER A 46 13.41 -8.13 -1.68
N TYR A 47 13.80 -7.23 -0.80
CA TYR A 47 14.10 -5.86 -1.19
C TYR A 47 15.62 -5.76 -1.34
N ALA A 48 16.08 -5.40 -2.51
CA ALA A 48 17.48 -5.17 -2.77
C ALA A 48 17.97 -3.97 -1.95
N ASP A 49 19.23 -3.98 -1.69
CA ASP A 49 20.08 -2.99 -1.06
C ASP A 49 19.50 -1.57 -1.01
N TYR A 50 18.85 -1.22 0.09
CA TYR A 50 18.50 0.17 0.38
C TYR A 50 19.78 0.96 0.76
N PRO A 51 19.86 2.24 0.43
CA PRO A 51 20.92 3.09 0.92
C PRO A 51 21.00 3.06 2.45
N GLU A 52 22.19 3.24 2.99
CA GLU A 52 22.47 3.17 4.44
C GLU A 52 21.62 4.16 5.25
N ARG A 53 21.27 5.31 4.66
CA ARG A 53 20.32 6.30 5.20
C ARG A 53 18.95 5.71 5.48
N PHE A 54 18.49 4.82 4.63
CA PHE A 54 17.26 4.05 4.81
C PHE A 54 17.63 2.73 5.48
N ASN A 55 17.91 2.79 6.80
CA ASN A 55 18.16 1.59 7.56
C ASN A 55 17.05 0.57 7.26
N PRO A 56 17.38 -0.65 6.80
CA PRO A 56 16.38 -1.68 6.49
C PRO A 56 15.46 -2.03 7.67
N VAL A 57 15.78 -1.56 8.88
CA VAL A 57 14.89 -1.60 10.04
C VAL A 57 13.75 -0.58 9.90
N ARG A 58 13.90 0.47 9.12
CA ARG A 58 12.89 1.51 8.88
C ARG A 58 11.91 1.16 7.78
N TYR A 59 12.35 0.42 6.78
CA TYR A 59 11.50 -0.06 5.70
C TYR A 59 11.16 -1.51 5.95
N GLU A 60 9.90 -1.88 5.87
CA GLU A 60 9.37 -3.24 6.03
C GLU A 60 10.50 -4.27 6.05
N ASN A 61 10.99 -4.56 7.23
CA ASN A 61 12.29 -5.15 7.48
C ASN A 61 12.54 -6.37 6.57
N THR A 62 13.39 -6.20 5.58
CA THR A 62 13.73 -7.19 4.57
C THR A 62 14.34 -8.45 5.12
N LYS A 63 14.77 -8.43 6.38
CA LYS A 63 15.34 -9.58 7.09
C LYS A 63 14.28 -10.46 7.76
N GLN A 64 13.03 -10.02 7.82
CA GLN A 64 11.93 -10.80 8.39
C GLN A 64 11.10 -11.47 7.31
N ASP A 65 10.49 -12.59 7.67
CA ASP A 65 9.55 -13.32 6.84
C ASP A 65 8.19 -12.58 6.86
N VAL A 66 8.05 -11.55 6.03
CA VAL A 66 6.90 -10.63 6.05
C VAL A 66 5.88 -10.87 4.93
N LEU A 67 6.26 -11.60 3.88
CA LEU A 67 5.37 -11.83 2.74
C LEU A 67 4.48 -13.04 2.95
N CYS A 68 3.18 -12.89 2.70
CA CYS A 68 2.28 -14.03 2.67
C CYS A 68 2.78 -15.09 1.65
N PRO A 69 2.93 -16.37 2.04
CA PRO A 69 3.44 -17.40 1.14
C PRO A 69 2.50 -17.69 -0.04
N VAL A 70 1.23 -17.29 0.06
CA VAL A 70 0.21 -17.54 -0.96
C VAL A 70 0.08 -16.37 -1.94
N CYS A 71 -0.25 -15.18 -1.46
CA CYS A 71 -0.53 -14.02 -2.31
C CYS A 71 0.59 -12.99 -2.35
N ARG A 72 1.64 -13.17 -1.58
CA ARG A 72 2.78 -12.24 -1.48
C ARG A 72 2.40 -10.86 -0.91
N SER A 73 1.28 -10.77 -0.18
CA SER A 73 0.91 -9.53 0.47
C SER A 73 1.97 -9.07 1.48
N LEU A 74 2.24 -7.80 1.46
CA LEU A 74 3.04 -7.07 2.44
C LEU A 74 2.18 -6.73 3.68
N PRO A 75 2.78 -6.31 4.79
CA PRO A 75 2.04 -5.86 5.97
C PRO A 75 0.99 -4.80 5.66
N ARG A 76 1.33 -3.73 4.94
CA ARG A 76 0.39 -2.67 4.54
C ARG A 76 -0.86 -3.20 3.82
N HIS A 77 -0.71 -4.20 2.94
CA HIS A 77 -1.85 -4.83 2.25
C HIS A 77 -2.77 -5.56 3.24
N ARG A 78 -2.19 -6.21 4.26
CA ARG A 78 -2.96 -6.96 5.26
C ARG A 78 -3.69 -6.03 6.22
N ILE A 79 -3.07 -4.92 6.58
CA ILE A 79 -3.71 -3.88 7.39
C ILE A 79 -4.88 -3.28 6.62
N LEU A 80 -4.66 -2.88 5.36
CA LEU A 80 -5.75 -2.39 4.50
C LEU A 80 -6.88 -3.41 4.36
N ALA A 81 -6.56 -4.66 4.06
CA ALA A 81 -7.56 -5.73 3.93
C ALA A 81 -8.31 -5.98 5.24
N SER A 82 -7.62 -5.90 6.39
CA SER A 82 -8.23 -6.04 7.70
C SER A 82 -9.12 -4.84 8.06
N TRP A 83 -8.69 -3.62 7.71
CA TRP A 83 -9.51 -2.42 7.83
C TRP A 83 -10.77 -2.54 6.97
N CYS A 84 -10.63 -2.99 5.73
CA CYS A 84 -11.76 -3.25 4.84
C CYS A 84 -12.70 -4.32 5.40
N ASP A 85 -12.18 -5.36 6.09
CA ASP A 85 -13.02 -6.36 6.75
C ASP A 85 -13.90 -5.75 7.86
N ASN A 86 -13.39 -4.74 8.56
CA ASN A 86 -14.14 -4.01 9.60
C ASN A 86 -15.11 -2.97 9.01
N HIS A 87 -14.94 -2.60 7.73
CA HIS A 87 -15.73 -1.57 7.03
C HIS A 87 -16.39 -2.13 5.75
N LYS A 88 -16.76 -3.40 5.75
CA LYS A 88 -17.33 -4.07 4.56
C LYS A 88 -18.53 -3.34 3.97
N GLU A 89 -19.34 -2.74 4.82
CA GLU A 89 -20.51 -1.98 4.39
C GLU A 89 -20.17 -0.77 3.50
N LEU A 90 -19.00 -0.14 3.69
CA LEU A 90 -18.53 0.91 2.81
C LEU A 90 -18.39 0.42 1.37
N PHE A 91 -17.77 -0.75 1.21
CA PHE A 91 -17.54 -1.37 -0.10
C PHE A 91 -18.78 -2.01 -0.71
N GLN A 92 -19.69 -2.52 0.13
CA GLN A 92 -20.95 -3.14 -0.31
C GLN A 92 -22.00 -2.13 -0.76
N LYS A 93 -21.97 -0.90 -0.21
CA LYS A 93 -22.86 0.20 -0.57
C LYS A 93 -22.33 1.03 -1.75
N ALA A 94 -21.03 0.97 -2.00
CA ALA A 94 -20.41 1.72 -3.08
C ALA A 94 -20.82 1.14 -4.44
N GLU A 95 -21.29 2.02 -5.33
CA GLU A 95 -21.62 1.69 -6.71
C GLU A 95 -20.38 1.81 -7.61
N ASP A 96 -19.57 2.84 -7.36
CA ASP A 96 -18.39 3.15 -8.16
C ASP A 96 -17.13 3.15 -7.29
N ILE A 97 -16.25 2.18 -7.53
CA ILE A 97 -14.95 2.05 -6.85
C ILE A 97 -13.84 2.15 -7.89
N LEU A 98 -12.86 3.03 -7.65
CA LEU A 98 -11.67 3.21 -8.48
C LEU A 98 -10.41 2.81 -7.71
N TYR A 99 -9.58 1.97 -8.32
CA TYR A 99 -8.31 1.54 -7.72
C TYR A 99 -7.13 1.89 -8.61
N PHE A 100 -6.38 2.93 -8.23
CA PHE A 100 -5.16 3.34 -8.89
C PHE A 100 -4.00 2.39 -8.60
N ALA A 101 -3.19 2.06 -9.63
CA ALA A 101 -2.02 1.19 -9.55
C ALA A 101 -2.30 -0.11 -8.77
N SER A 102 -3.37 -0.80 -9.12
CA SER A 102 -3.93 -1.90 -8.34
C SER A 102 -2.92 -3.00 -8.02
N GLU A 103 -2.87 -3.40 -6.76
CA GLU A 103 -1.98 -4.42 -6.24
C GLU A 103 -2.70 -5.76 -6.12
N TYR A 104 -2.10 -6.83 -6.66
CA TYR A 104 -2.69 -8.18 -6.73
C TYR A 104 -3.26 -8.67 -5.39
N SER A 105 -2.57 -8.37 -4.29
CA SER A 105 -3.00 -8.81 -2.95
C SER A 105 -4.35 -8.21 -2.56
N MET A 106 -4.57 -6.93 -2.86
CA MET A 106 -5.82 -6.25 -2.55
C MET A 106 -6.93 -6.62 -3.53
N THR A 107 -6.62 -6.83 -4.80
CA THR A 107 -7.62 -7.33 -5.76
C THR A 107 -8.16 -8.71 -5.37
N LEU A 108 -7.37 -9.54 -4.67
CA LEU A 108 -7.87 -10.80 -4.11
C LEU A 108 -8.91 -10.56 -3.01
N TRP A 109 -8.68 -9.56 -2.13
CA TRP A 109 -9.67 -9.21 -1.10
C TRP A 109 -10.98 -8.73 -1.74
N LEU A 110 -10.90 -7.79 -2.68
CA LEU A 110 -12.07 -7.24 -3.39
C LEU A 110 -12.89 -8.35 -4.05
N ARG A 111 -12.23 -9.21 -4.83
CA ARG A 111 -12.87 -10.34 -5.51
C ARG A 111 -13.52 -11.34 -4.54
N ARG A 112 -12.86 -11.68 -3.44
CA ARG A 112 -13.38 -12.61 -2.43
C ARG A 112 -14.61 -12.08 -1.70
N ASN A 113 -14.73 -10.75 -1.59
CA ASN A 113 -15.88 -10.09 -0.97
C ASN A 113 -16.95 -9.67 -1.98
N GLY A 114 -16.81 -10.03 -3.27
CA GLY A 114 -17.79 -9.71 -4.31
C GLY A 114 -17.88 -8.21 -4.64
N VAL A 115 -16.81 -7.47 -4.36
CA VAL A 115 -16.75 -6.03 -4.61
C VAL A 115 -16.43 -5.77 -6.08
N SER A 116 -17.27 -5.01 -6.76
CA SER A 116 -17.02 -4.51 -8.12
C SER A 116 -16.14 -3.26 -8.06
N TYR A 117 -15.17 -3.16 -8.93
CA TYR A 117 -14.26 -2.00 -9.00
C TYR A 117 -13.68 -1.86 -10.41
N LYS A 118 -13.22 -0.65 -10.74
CA LYS A 118 -12.39 -0.38 -11.94
C LYS A 118 -10.96 -0.10 -11.49
N THR A 119 -10.02 -0.53 -12.30
CA THR A 119 -8.60 -0.24 -12.12
C THR A 119 -8.18 0.94 -12.98
N ALA A 120 -7.24 1.75 -12.49
CA ALA A 120 -6.62 2.85 -13.24
C ALA A 120 -5.09 2.80 -13.11
N ASP A 121 -4.37 3.01 -14.20
CA ASP A 121 -2.90 3.05 -14.20
C ASP A 121 -2.39 3.85 -15.39
N LEU A 122 -1.31 4.61 -15.20
CA LEU A 122 -0.70 5.38 -16.28
C LEU A 122 0.19 4.51 -17.17
N TYR A 123 0.84 3.48 -16.62
CA TYR A 123 1.87 2.68 -17.30
C TYR A 123 1.46 1.25 -17.55
N LYS A 124 0.78 0.61 -16.60
CA LYS A 124 0.36 -0.79 -16.68
C LYS A 124 -1.01 -0.94 -17.35
N GLU A 125 -1.33 -2.15 -17.75
CA GLU A 125 -2.68 -2.50 -18.21
C GLU A 125 -3.70 -2.33 -17.06
N ALA A 126 -4.77 -1.61 -17.34
CA ALA A 126 -5.85 -1.31 -16.42
C ALA A 126 -7.16 -1.06 -17.19
N ASP A 127 -8.30 -1.05 -16.51
CA ASP A 127 -9.59 -0.73 -17.13
C ASP A 127 -9.62 0.70 -17.68
N LEU A 128 -8.93 1.62 -16.99
CA LEU A 128 -8.80 3.02 -17.37
C LEU A 128 -7.31 3.39 -17.45
N LYS A 129 -6.88 3.87 -18.62
CA LYS A 129 -5.53 4.38 -18.84
C LYS A 129 -5.52 5.88 -18.57
N MET A 130 -4.96 6.31 -17.43
CA MET A 130 -5.01 7.72 -17.05
C MET A 130 -3.89 8.13 -16.09
N ASP A 131 -3.61 9.42 -16.08
CA ASP A 131 -2.78 10.08 -15.07
C ASP A 131 -3.65 10.52 -13.88
N ILE A 132 -3.25 10.16 -12.67
CA ILE A 132 -3.93 10.57 -11.44
C ILE A 132 -3.93 12.10 -11.25
N GLN A 133 -3.01 12.81 -11.88
CA GLN A 133 -2.90 14.27 -11.83
C GLN A 133 -3.91 14.97 -12.76
N ASN A 134 -4.44 14.26 -13.75
CA ASN A 134 -5.45 14.75 -14.70
C ASN A 134 -6.30 13.58 -15.21
N THR A 135 -7.31 13.22 -14.45
CA THR A 135 -8.11 12.01 -14.72
C THR A 135 -9.11 12.18 -15.85
N GLU A 136 -9.50 13.41 -16.20
CA GLU A 136 -10.58 13.73 -17.15
C GLU A 136 -11.94 13.09 -16.78
N LEU A 137 -12.06 12.56 -15.58
CA LEU A 137 -13.31 12.00 -15.05
C LEU A 137 -14.26 13.12 -14.58
N PRO A 138 -15.57 12.90 -14.58
CA PRO A 138 -16.53 13.86 -14.03
C PRO A 138 -16.32 14.09 -12.52
N ASP A 139 -16.73 15.25 -12.04
CA ASP A 139 -16.80 15.53 -10.62
C ASP A 139 -17.72 14.52 -9.93
N GLU A 140 -17.42 14.19 -8.66
CA GLU A 140 -18.29 13.36 -7.81
C GLU A 140 -18.75 12.05 -8.46
N SER A 141 -17.81 11.33 -9.11
CA SER A 141 -18.09 10.12 -9.88
C SER A 141 -17.79 8.81 -9.14
N TYR A 142 -17.08 8.88 -8.01
CA TYR A 142 -16.70 7.67 -7.26
C TYR A 142 -17.05 7.74 -5.77
N ASP A 143 -17.54 6.61 -5.23
CA ASP A 143 -17.84 6.45 -3.80
C ASP A 143 -16.60 6.09 -3.02
N VAL A 144 -15.72 5.26 -3.61
CA VAL A 144 -14.47 4.83 -3.00
C VAL A 144 -13.34 4.92 -4.01
N ILE A 145 -12.25 5.55 -3.61
CA ILE A 145 -11.01 5.60 -4.37
C ILE A 145 -9.91 4.96 -3.53
N ILE A 146 -9.14 4.03 -4.11
CA ILE A 146 -7.98 3.39 -3.48
C ILE A 146 -6.75 3.79 -4.25
N CYS A 147 -5.72 4.30 -3.54
CA CYS A 147 -4.47 4.75 -4.14
C CYS A 147 -3.31 4.51 -3.16
N ASN A 148 -2.64 3.38 -3.29
CA ASN A 148 -1.54 3.02 -2.40
C ASN A 148 -0.22 3.11 -3.14
N HIS A 149 0.77 3.78 -2.54
CA HIS A 149 2.12 3.91 -3.08
C HIS A 149 2.14 4.41 -4.53
N VAL A 150 1.52 5.58 -4.74
CA VAL A 150 1.49 6.29 -6.03
C VAL A 150 1.95 7.74 -5.88
N LEU A 151 1.56 8.42 -4.79
CA LEU A 151 1.79 9.85 -4.62
C LEU A 151 3.29 10.23 -4.51
N GLU A 152 4.12 9.28 -4.11
CA GLU A 152 5.58 9.44 -4.09
C GLU A 152 6.21 9.47 -5.49
N HIS A 153 5.51 8.95 -6.51
CA HIS A 153 6.02 8.83 -7.88
C HIS A 153 5.58 9.95 -8.82
N VAL A 154 4.47 10.62 -8.53
CA VAL A 154 3.89 11.65 -9.41
C VAL A 154 4.66 12.96 -9.38
N ASP A 155 4.55 13.76 -10.44
CA ASP A 155 5.24 15.06 -10.51
C ASP A 155 4.65 16.04 -9.50
N ASP A 156 3.36 16.25 -9.51
CA ASP A 156 2.62 17.12 -8.59
C ASP A 156 1.58 16.32 -7.78
N PHE A 157 1.98 15.87 -6.58
CA PHE A 157 1.07 15.13 -5.70
C PHE A 157 -0.11 16.00 -5.21
N LYS A 158 0.08 17.32 -5.11
CA LYS A 158 -1.00 18.23 -4.72
C LYS A 158 -2.07 18.34 -5.80
N LEU A 159 -1.65 18.29 -7.07
CA LEU A 159 -2.58 18.20 -8.18
C LEU A 159 -3.35 16.88 -8.15
N ALA A 160 -2.65 15.76 -7.91
CA ALA A 160 -3.28 14.46 -7.75
C ALA A 160 -4.31 14.45 -6.59
N LEU A 161 -3.98 15.04 -5.44
CA LEU A 161 -4.91 15.15 -4.31
C LEU A 161 -6.15 15.99 -4.64
N ARG A 162 -5.99 17.11 -5.37
CA ARG A 162 -7.13 17.93 -5.85
C ARG A 162 -8.02 17.15 -6.80
N GLU A 163 -7.43 16.35 -7.70
CA GLU A 163 -8.19 15.47 -8.59
C GLU A 163 -8.96 14.40 -7.81
N MET A 164 -8.32 13.75 -6.83
CA MET A 164 -9.01 12.77 -5.98
C MET A 164 -10.15 13.41 -5.21
N TYR A 165 -9.95 14.62 -4.69
CA TYR A 165 -11.02 15.38 -4.02
C TYR A 165 -12.17 15.71 -5.00
N ARG A 166 -11.86 16.13 -6.21
CA ARG A 166 -12.84 16.53 -7.22
C ARG A 166 -13.74 15.36 -7.64
N ILE A 167 -13.12 14.20 -7.97
CA ILE A 167 -13.86 13.03 -8.47
C ILE A 167 -14.52 12.20 -7.36
N LEU A 168 -14.17 12.42 -6.09
CA LEU A 168 -14.79 11.77 -4.94
C LEU A 168 -16.15 12.40 -4.67
N ARG A 169 -17.19 11.58 -4.46
CA ARG A 169 -18.52 12.03 -4.01
C ARG A 169 -18.46 12.62 -2.60
N SER A 170 -19.39 13.50 -2.27
CA SER A 170 -19.44 14.19 -0.96
C SER A 170 -19.56 13.24 0.25
N SER A 171 -20.04 12.02 0.08
CA SER A 171 -20.08 10.97 1.12
C SER A 171 -19.02 9.88 0.91
N GLY A 172 -18.10 10.09 -0.02
CA GLY A 172 -17.12 9.11 -0.44
C GLY A 172 -15.93 8.99 0.49
N SER A 173 -15.10 7.98 0.23
CA SER A 173 -13.84 7.74 0.95
C SER A 173 -12.68 7.52 -0.02
N PHE A 174 -11.66 8.33 0.09
CA PHE A 174 -10.37 8.14 -0.57
C PHE A 174 -9.41 7.48 0.41
N ILE A 175 -8.94 6.29 0.09
CA ILE A 175 -8.05 5.48 0.93
C ILE A 175 -6.67 5.48 0.29
N CYS A 176 -5.67 5.99 0.99
CA CYS A 176 -4.32 6.08 0.47
C CYS A 176 -3.25 5.71 1.50
N SER A 177 -2.08 5.35 0.98
CA SER A 177 -0.85 5.17 1.74
C SER A 177 0.34 5.52 0.86
N PHE A 178 1.43 5.85 1.49
CA PHE A 178 2.71 6.17 0.86
C PHE A 178 3.86 5.89 1.83
N PRO A 179 5.12 5.77 1.37
CA PRO A 179 6.28 5.62 2.24
C PRO A 179 6.43 6.85 3.15
N MET A 180 6.61 6.59 4.44
CA MET A 180 6.80 7.63 5.44
C MET A 180 8.14 7.45 6.14
N ASP A 181 8.77 8.54 6.53
CA ASP A 181 10.00 8.56 7.34
C ASP A 181 9.75 9.35 8.63
N SER A 182 9.97 8.71 9.78
CA SER A 182 9.78 9.30 11.11
C SER A 182 10.72 10.47 11.40
N GLN A 183 11.80 10.63 10.65
CA GLN A 183 12.74 11.76 10.78
C GLN A 183 12.31 12.97 9.96
N ILE A 184 11.29 12.83 9.13
CA ILE A 184 10.72 13.90 8.31
C ILE A 184 9.46 14.39 9.00
N ASP A 185 9.33 15.71 9.16
CA ASP A 185 8.13 16.29 9.77
C ASP A 185 6.94 16.24 8.80
N LEU A 186 7.06 16.84 7.64
CA LEU A 186 5.96 16.93 6.65
C LEU A 186 6.26 16.18 5.35
N ILE A 187 7.32 16.59 4.64
CA ILE A 187 7.71 16.02 3.35
C ILE A 187 9.17 16.35 3.04
N ASP A 188 9.91 15.41 2.46
CA ASP A 188 11.21 15.65 1.84
C ASP A 188 11.07 15.51 0.32
N GLU A 189 11.13 16.60 -0.42
CA GLU A 189 11.18 16.62 -1.88
C GLU A 189 12.15 17.71 -2.35
N ASP A 190 12.80 17.47 -3.48
CA ASP A 190 13.74 18.40 -4.05
C ASP A 190 13.72 18.30 -5.59
N PRO A 191 13.28 19.34 -6.30
CA PRO A 191 13.19 19.32 -7.75
C PRO A 191 14.54 19.20 -8.47
N ASN A 192 15.66 19.42 -7.76
CA ASN A 192 16.99 19.24 -8.33
C ASN A 192 17.45 17.79 -8.35
N ILE A 193 16.79 16.90 -7.61
CA ILE A 193 17.05 15.44 -7.60
C ILE A 193 16.34 14.80 -8.78
N GLN A 194 17.06 14.58 -9.88
CA GLN A 194 16.46 14.14 -11.15
C GLN A 194 16.91 12.76 -11.61
N THR A 195 18.12 12.33 -11.26
CA THR A 195 18.60 11.03 -11.68
C THR A 195 18.06 9.89 -10.82
N ALA A 196 17.95 8.69 -11.41
CA ALA A 196 17.53 7.49 -10.70
C ALA A 196 18.41 7.16 -9.48
N GLU A 197 19.71 7.40 -9.61
CA GLU A 197 20.68 7.17 -8.53
C GLU A 197 20.50 8.17 -7.38
N GLU A 198 20.35 9.46 -7.66
CA GLU A 198 20.08 10.49 -6.65
C GLU A 198 18.76 10.22 -5.91
N ARG A 199 17.71 9.85 -6.65
CA ARG A 199 16.41 9.48 -6.05
C ARG A 199 16.54 8.27 -5.14
N PHE A 200 17.24 7.23 -5.59
CA PHE A 200 17.49 6.05 -4.78
C PHE A 200 18.21 6.41 -3.48
N LEU A 201 19.26 7.22 -3.55
CA LEU A 201 20.05 7.65 -2.39
C LEU A 201 19.25 8.52 -1.42
N ARG A 202 18.37 9.40 -1.93
CA ARG A 202 17.64 10.35 -1.10
C ARG A 202 16.26 9.84 -0.65
N PHE A 203 15.52 9.18 -1.53
CA PHE A 203 14.13 8.81 -1.32
C PHE A 203 13.91 7.28 -1.22
N GLY A 204 14.97 6.48 -1.30
CA GLY A 204 14.94 5.02 -1.10
C GLY A 204 14.60 4.20 -2.34
N GLN A 205 14.07 4.80 -3.40
CA GLN A 205 13.80 4.14 -4.68
C GLN A 205 14.16 5.06 -5.85
N ASN A 206 14.52 4.45 -6.98
CA ASN A 206 15.01 5.14 -8.16
C ASN A 206 13.95 5.97 -8.91
N ASP A 207 12.68 5.76 -8.61
CA ASP A 207 11.52 6.43 -9.20
C ASP A 207 10.70 7.25 -8.17
N HIS A 208 11.08 7.24 -6.89
CA HIS A 208 10.50 8.13 -5.90
C HIS A 208 10.96 9.58 -6.14
N LYS A 209 10.06 10.53 -6.02
CA LYS A 209 10.32 11.97 -6.12
C LYS A 209 10.31 12.65 -4.75
N ARG A 210 9.80 11.95 -3.75
CA ARG A 210 9.65 12.41 -2.37
C ARG A 210 9.51 11.28 -1.37
N VAL A 211 9.65 11.63 -0.09
CA VAL A 211 9.26 10.82 1.06
C VAL A 211 8.40 11.69 1.97
N PHE A 212 7.30 11.13 2.45
CA PHE A 212 6.38 11.82 3.34
C PHE A 212 6.84 11.68 4.80
N GLY A 213 6.50 12.69 5.61
CA GLY A 213 6.81 12.73 7.03
C GLY A 213 5.63 12.37 7.91
N MET A 214 5.87 12.43 9.23
CA MET A 214 4.89 12.00 10.24
C MET A 214 3.65 12.90 10.37
N LYS A 215 3.69 14.11 9.77
CA LYS A 215 2.53 15.03 9.67
C LYS A 215 1.91 15.06 8.26
N ALA A 216 2.08 13.99 7.49
CA ALA A 216 1.55 13.94 6.13
C ALA A 216 0.02 14.06 6.06
N GLU A 217 -0.71 13.74 7.14
CA GLU A 217 -2.15 14.00 7.23
C GLU A 217 -2.50 15.49 7.02
N GLN A 218 -1.58 16.40 7.35
CA GLN A 218 -1.78 17.82 7.09
C GLN A 218 -1.85 18.13 5.59
N LEU A 219 -1.02 17.46 4.76
CA LEU A 219 -1.06 17.63 3.31
C LEU A 219 -2.39 17.17 2.71
N LEU A 220 -2.97 16.12 3.28
CA LEU A 220 -4.29 15.63 2.89
C LEU A 220 -5.39 16.59 3.35
N SER A 221 -5.28 17.12 4.56
CA SER A 221 -6.23 18.11 5.10
C SER A 221 -6.16 19.43 4.34
N ASP A 222 -4.98 19.88 3.93
CA ASP A 222 -4.78 21.08 3.10
C ASP A 222 -5.40 20.94 1.70
N ALA A 223 -5.56 19.69 1.21
CA ALA A 223 -6.30 19.41 -0.02
C ALA A 223 -7.83 19.42 0.14
N GLY A 224 -8.33 19.60 1.37
CA GLY A 224 -9.75 19.72 1.69
C GLY A 224 -10.37 18.49 2.38
N PHE A 225 -9.61 17.43 2.60
CA PHE A 225 -10.13 16.21 3.22
C PHE A 225 -10.24 16.29 4.74
N THR A 226 -11.24 15.63 5.28
CA THR A 226 -11.24 15.18 6.68
C THR A 226 -10.51 13.85 6.74
N VAL A 227 -9.47 13.76 7.57
CA VAL A 227 -8.52 12.63 7.56
C VAL A 227 -8.67 11.76 8.80
N GLU A 228 -8.86 10.46 8.59
CA GLU A 228 -8.77 9.42 9.60
C GLU A 228 -7.44 8.66 9.40
N ILE A 229 -6.63 8.59 10.45
CA ILE A 229 -5.35 7.85 10.45
C ILE A 229 -5.62 6.42 10.90
N ILE A 230 -5.20 5.45 10.10
CA ILE A 230 -5.29 4.02 10.38
C ILE A 230 -3.89 3.53 10.67
N ASN A 231 -3.61 3.23 11.94
CA ASN A 231 -2.29 2.80 12.36
C ASN A 231 -2.19 1.27 12.35
N GLY A 232 -1.16 0.74 11.71
CA GLY A 232 -0.88 -0.69 11.67
C GLY A 232 -0.65 -1.31 13.06
N ALA A 233 -0.17 -0.54 14.02
CA ALA A 233 0.03 -0.98 15.40
C ALA A 233 -1.29 -1.39 16.12
N ASP A 234 -2.44 -0.93 15.62
CA ASP A 234 -3.75 -1.26 16.19
C ASP A 234 -4.28 -2.62 15.74
N TYR A 235 -3.54 -3.31 14.87
CA TYR A 235 -3.95 -4.59 14.28
C TYR A 235 -3.27 -5.78 14.96
N PRO A 236 -3.94 -6.95 15.01
CA PRO A 236 -3.44 -8.11 15.74
C PRO A 236 -2.19 -8.73 15.09
N GLU A 237 -1.33 -9.30 15.93
CA GLU A 237 -0.07 -9.95 15.50
C GLU A 237 -0.27 -11.08 14.48
N GLU A 238 -1.44 -11.71 14.46
CA GLU A 238 -1.73 -12.80 13.53
C GLU A 238 -1.70 -12.36 12.05
N ILE A 239 -1.98 -11.09 11.76
CA ILE A 239 -1.83 -10.58 10.40
C ILE A 239 -0.41 -10.11 10.12
N LEU A 240 0.47 -10.19 11.11
CA LEU A 240 1.84 -9.72 11.08
C LEU A 240 1.90 -8.28 10.55
N PRO A 241 1.36 -7.31 11.29
CA PRO A 241 1.70 -5.93 11.06
C PRO A 241 3.19 -5.84 11.34
N VAL A 242 4.00 -5.37 10.42
CA VAL A 242 5.38 -5.06 10.77
C VAL A 242 5.34 -3.82 11.59
N VAL A 243 5.72 -4.00 12.81
CA VAL A 243 6.04 -2.90 13.67
C VAL A 243 7.53 -2.68 13.49
N GLY A 244 7.89 -1.64 12.78
CA GLY A 244 9.23 -1.09 12.85
C GLY A 244 9.57 -0.70 14.29
N PRO A 245 10.78 -0.23 14.59
CA PRO A 245 11.02 0.46 15.85
C PRO A 245 9.93 1.52 16.04
N ALA A 246 9.53 1.76 17.29
CA ALA A 246 8.34 2.51 17.69
C ALA A 246 8.16 3.92 17.09
N ASP A 247 9.16 4.39 16.38
CA ASP A 247 9.28 5.68 15.73
C ASP A 247 9.13 5.63 14.20
N TYR A 248 8.84 4.45 13.63
CA TYR A 248 8.73 4.28 12.19
C TYR A 248 7.56 3.38 11.79
N ASP A 249 6.68 3.91 10.96
CA ASP A 249 5.54 3.16 10.50
C ASP A 249 5.24 3.32 9.00
N MET A 250 5.66 2.34 8.20
CA MET A 250 5.20 2.18 6.82
C MET A 250 3.78 1.63 6.71
N ASN A 251 3.15 1.35 7.83
CA ASN A 251 1.85 0.72 7.90
C ASN A 251 0.75 1.71 8.28
N ILE A 252 0.99 3.00 8.11
CA ILE A 252 -0.03 4.03 8.21
C ILE A 252 -0.81 4.10 6.90
N LEU A 253 -2.12 4.04 7.02
CA LEU A 253 -3.07 4.29 5.95
C LEU A 253 -3.89 5.51 6.33
N PHE A 254 -4.38 6.22 5.33
CA PHE A 254 -5.25 7.35 5.52
C PHE A 254 -6.59 7.08 4.84
N ARG A 255 -7.67 7.30 5.58
CA ARG A 255 -9.00 7.44 5.01
C ARG A 255 -9.33 8.93 4.97
N CYS A 256 -9.51 9.44 3.77
CA CYS A 256 -9.82 10.83 3.50
C CYS A 256 -11.27 10.93 3.07
N MET A 257 -12.03 11.78 3.73
CA MET A 257 -13.46 12.00 3.48
C MET A 257 -13.69 13.44 3.01
N LYS A 258 -14.60 13.58 2.06
CA LYS A 258 -14.99 14.89 1.53
C LYS A 258 -16.05 15.54 2.39
#